data_a4e2d2cbf518b8a6ac9db566490cdc26
#
_entry.id   a4e2d2cbf518b8a6ac9db566490cdc26
#
_cell.length_a   1.000
_cell.length_b   1.000
_cell.length_c   1.000
_cell.angle_alpha   90.00
_cell.angle_beta   90.00
_cell.angle_gamma   90.00
#
_symmetry.space_group_name_H-M   'P 1'
#
loop_
_entity.id
_entity.type
_entity.pdbx_description
1 polymer ?
#
loop_
_entity_poly.entity_id
_entity_poly.type
_entity_poly.pdbx_seq_one_letter_code
_entity_poly.pdbx_strand_id
1 'polypeptide(L)'
;MTEDPEPVENISGGTAGGGQTASFDPDESATRAELVVDRLGERYWQKAYGGRDGFECLVRTILSQNTSDKASQPAHDSLMDRYGGDGDLAVTLADAERSELAETISSAGLYNQKSKVIQQVAARVVEEYGSSEAFDGFVREEPPAEVRDVLLEMHGVGTKTADCVLLFAGGRGGVFPVDTHVHRIYRRMGIAPPDADHEAVREVLEREVPAEKCGFGHTATIQFGREFCTARKPACLDDPDACPMADVCDQVGVYPETGEVVDPSDAE
;
A
#
# COMPACT_ATOMS: atom_id res chain seq x y z
N MET A 1 7.00 -15.53 -31.16
CA MET A 1 7.09 -15.18 -29.75
C MET A 1 5.73 -15.52 -29.18
N THR A 2 5.63 -16.60 -28.44
CA THR A 2 4.43 -16.95 -27.68
C THR A 2 4.47 -16.03 -26.46
N GLU A 3 3.53 -15.09 -26.36
CA GLU A 3 3.33 -14.35 -25.12
C GLU A 3 3.06 -15.39 -24.01
N ASP A 4 3.84 -15.34 -22.93
CA ASP A 4 3.54 -16.12 -21.75
C ASP A 4 2.12 -15.78 -21.27
N PRO A 5 1.32 -16.78 -20.89
CA PRO A 5 -0.04 -16.52 -20.44
C PRO A 5 -0.02 -15.58 -19.22
N GLU A 6 -0.79 -14.49 -19.29
CA GLU A 6 -0.96 -13.60 -18.14
C GLU A 6 -1.43 -14.40 -16.92
N PRO A 7 -0.89 -14.12 -15.72
CA PRO A 7 -1.38 -14.71 -14.47
C PRO A 7 -2.88 -14.50 -14.29
N VAL A 8 -3.54 -15.45 -13.65
CA VAL A 8 -5.00 -15.59 -13.65
C VAL A 8 -5.71 -14.41 -12.97
N GLU A 9 -5.06 -13.72 -12.03
CA GLU A 9 -5.73 -12.75 -11.17
C GLU A 9 -5.18 -11.33 -11.26
N ASN A 10 -6.02 -10.41 -11.77
CA ASN A 10 -5.71 -8.99 -11.85
C ASN A 10 -6.00 -8.27 -10.52
N ILE A 11 -4.95 -7.75 -9.87
CA ILE A 11 -5.05 -6.99 -8.61
C ILE A 11 -4.94 -5.47 -8.80
N SER A 12 -5.04 -4.96 -10.03
CA SER A 12 -4.84 -3.53 -10.33
C SER A 12 -5.91 -2.62 -9.72
N GLY A 13 -7.09 -3.13 -9.41
CA GLY A 13 -8.18 -2.33 -8.87
C GLY A 13 -8.73 -1.26 -9.83
N GLY A 14 -8.69 -1.49 -11.16
CA GLY A 14 -9.21 -0.54 -12.15
C GLY A 14 -8.41 -0.52 -13.46
N THR A 15 -8.71 0.48 -14.30
CA THR A 15 -8.08 0.67 -15.61
C THR A 15 -6.94 1.69 -15.62
N ALA A 16 -6.80 2.48 -14.55
CA ALA A 16 -5.74 3.48 -14.41
C ALA A 16 -4.45 2.85 -13.88
N GLY A 17 -3.33 3.31 -14.37
CA GLY A 17 -2.00 2.90 -13.92
C GLY A 17 -0.97 3.25 -14.99
N GLY A 18 0.14 3.85 -14.58
CA GLY A 18 1.35 4.09 -15.37
C GLY A 18 2.56 3.68 -14.52
N GLY A 19 3.69 3.36 -15.14
CA GLY A 19 4.91 2.97 -14.43
C GLY A 19 5.59 1.78 -15.08
N GLN A 20 6.66 1.26 -14.47
CA GLN A 20 7.44 0.16 -15.03
C GLN A 20 6.73 -1.18 -14.83
N THR A 21 6.68 -1.98 -15.87
CA THR A 21 6.39 -3.42 -15.77
C THR A 21 7.66 -4.12 -15.33
N ALA A 22 7.60 -4.84 -14.19
CA ALA A 22 8.67 -5.73 -13.77
C ALA A 22 8.51 -7.13 -14.41
N SER A 23 9.63 -7.79 -14.63
CA SER A 23 9.65 -9.23 -14.96
C SER A 23 9.78 -10.01 -13.66
N PHE A 24 9.03 -11.09 -13.53
CA PHE A 24 9.04 -11.97 -12.37
C PHE A 24 9.54 -13.34 -12.77
N ASP A 25 10.69 -13.74 -12.27
CA ASP A 25 11.31 -15.03 -12.53
C ASP A 25 11.85 -15.62 -11.22
N PRO A 26 11.12 -16.58 -10.60
CA PRO A 26 11.55 -17.22 -9.37
C PRO A 26 12.90 -17.94 -9.44
N ASP A 27 13.31 -18.40 -10.61
CA ASP A 27 14.59 -19.11 -10.80
C ASP A 27 15.80 -18.15 -10.83
N GLU A 28 15.57 -16.86 -11.08
CA GLU A 28 16.60 -15.81 -11.13
C GLU A 28 16.65 -14.94 -9.87
N SER A 29 15.75 -15.17 -8.88
CA SER A 29 15.68 -14.38 -7.66
C SER A 29 16.98 -14.43 -6.83
N ALA A 30 17.55 -13.27 -6.49
CA ALA A 30 18.80 -13.15 -5.75
C ALA A 30 18.61 -13.29 -4.23
N THR A 31 17.42 -12.99 -3.72
CA THR A 31 17.08 -13.03 -2.30
C THR A 31 15.78 -13.80 -2.05
N ARG A 32 15.57 -14.20 -0.79
CA ARG A 32 14.32 -14.87 -0.40
C ARG A 32 13.10 -13.92 -0.49
N ALA A 33 13.30 -12.63 -0.22
CA ALA A 33 12.24 -11.63 -0.37
C ALA A 33 11.85 -11.44 -1.84
N GLU A 34 12.83 -11.36 -2.74
CA GLU A 34 12.60 -11.28 -4.18
C GLU A 34 11.88 -12.54 -4.69
N LEU A 35 12.33 -13.74 -4.28
CA LEU A 35 11.69 -15.00 -4.64
C LEU A 35 10.19 -15.03 -4.27
N VAL A 36 9.83 -14.53 -3.11
CA VAL A 36 8.43 -14.41 -2.71
C VAL A 36 7.67 -13.48 -3.65
N VAL A 37 8.24 -12.31 -3.99
CA VAL A 37 7.60 -11.37 -4.91
C VAL A 37 7.48 -11.97 -6.32
N ASP A 38 8.48 -12.67 -6.81
CA ASP A 38 8.46 -13.31 -8.13
C ASP A 38 7.40 -14.42 -8.21
N ARG A 39 7.26 -15.26 -7.18
CA ARG A 39 6.17 -16.24 -7.08
C ARG A 39 4.79 -15.61 -7.00
N LEU A 40 4.67 -14.45 -6.35
CA LEU A 40 3.43 -13.70 -6.39
C LEU A 40 3.14 -13.16 -7.81
N GLY A 41 4.18 -12.84 -8.59
CA GLY A 41 4.09 -12.44 -9.98
C GLY A 41 3.60 -13.54 -10.92
N GLU A 42 3.88 -14.82 -10.61
CA GLU A 42 3.30 -15.95 -11.35
C GLU A 42 1.81 -16.15 -11.11
N ARG A 43 1.31 -15.65 -9.95
CA ARG A 43 -0.07 -15.82 -9.53
C ARG A 43 -0.95 -14.61 -9.82
N TYR A 44 -0.42 -13.43 -9.59
CA TYR A 44 -1.13 -12.15 -9.70
C TYR A 44 -0.48 -11.28 -10.76
N TRP A 45 -1.28 -10.43 -11.38
CA TRP A 45 -0.72 -9.39 -12.23
C TRP A 45 -1.33 -8.02 -11.89
N GLN A 46 -0.61 -6.99 -12.22
CA GLN A 46 -1.03 -5.62 -12.00
C GLN A 46 -0.49 -4.72 -13.09
N LYS A 47 -1.33 -3.75 -13.51
CA LYS A 47 -0.85 -2.63 -14.30
C LYS A 47 0.17 -1.83 -13.50
N ALA A 48 1.10 -1.24 -14.20
CA ALA A 48 2.14 -0.44 -13.62
C ALA A 48 1.61 0.72 -12.75
N TYR A 49 2.41 1.15 -11.79
CA TYR A 49 2.10 2.22 -10.83
C TYR A 49 2.44 3.60 -11.37
N GLY A 50 1.97 4.64 -10.68
CA GLY A 50 2.17 6.04 -11.03
C GLY A 50 1.03 6.64 -11.85
N GLY A 51 1.16 7.92 -12.17
CA GLY A 51 0.20 8.64 -13.00
C GLY A 51 -1.07 9.10 -12.30
N ARG A 52 -1.19 8.89 -10.98
CA ARG A 52 -2.24 9.53 -10.17
C ARG A 52 -1.79 10.92 -9.77
N ASP A 53 -2.72 11.83 -9.58
CA ASP A 53 -2.46 13.11 -8.94
C ASP A 53 -1.99 12.90 -7.49
N GLY A 54 -0.94 13.60 -7.08
CA GLY A 54 -0.30 13.41 -5.77
C GLY A 54 -1.20 13.76 -4.61
N PHE A 55 -1.93 14.86 -4.73
CA PHE A 55 -2.83 15.30 -3.68
C PHE A 55 -4.10 14.43 -3.61
N GLU A 56 -4.70 14.08 -4.74
CA GLU A 56 -5.82 13.13 -4.79
C GLU A 56 -5.43 11.79 -4.20
N CYS A 57 -4.24 11.27 -4.54
CA CYS A 57 -3.70 10.03 -4.00
C CYS A 57 -3.54 10.09 -2.47
N LEU A 58 -3.06 11.22 -1.93
CA LEU A 58 -2.94 11.44 -0.50
C LEU A 58 -4.31 11.41 0.19
N VAL A 59 -5.30 12.15 -0.33
CA VAL A 59 -6.69 12.14 0.14
C VAL A 59 -7.28 10.74 0.09
N ARG A 60 -7.12 10.03 -1.04
CA ARG A 60 -7.60 8.65 -1.20
C ARG A 60 -7.00 7.70 -0.17
N THR A 61 -5.71 7.87 0.12
CA THR A 61 -5.01 7.03 1.10
C THR A 61 -5.46 7.35 2.53
N ILE A 62 -5.70 8.61 2.88
CA ILE A 62 -6.29 9.00 4.18
C ILE A 62 -7.68 8.37 4.35
N LEU A 63 -8.52 8.39 3.32
CA LEU A 63 -9.84 7.76 3.36
C LEU A 63 -9.77 6.26 3.59
N SER A 64 -8.73 5.58 3.11
CA SER A 64 -8.52 4.14 3.30
C SER A 64 -7.94 3.74 4.67
N GLN A 65 -7.44 4.69 5.48
CA GLN A 65 -6.89 4.38 6.80
C GLN A 65 -7.95 3.72 7.72
N ASN A 66 -7.62 2.57 8.28
CA ASN A 66 -8.52 1.78 9.15
C ASN A 66 -9.92 1.53 8.54
N THR A 67 -9.98 1.38 7.23
CA THR A 67 -11.24 1.26 6.48
C THR A 67 -11.04 0.29 5.32
N SER A 68 -12.04 -0.56 5.05
CA SER A 68 -11.98 -1.45 3.89
C SER A 68 -12.13 -0.67 2.58
N ASP A 69 -11.57 -1.20 1.49
CA ASP A 69 -11.71 -0.59 0.15
C ASP A 69 -13.18 -0.44 -0.25
N LYS A 70 -14.04 -1.41 0.13
CA LYS A 70 -15.47 -1.36 -0.10
C LYS A 70 -16.15 -0.13 0.53
N ALA A 71 -15.64 0.37 1.64
CA ALA A 71 -16.19 1.54 2.33
C ALA A 71 -15.47 2.85 1.96
N SER A 72 -14.16 2.80 1.69
CA SER A 72 -13.39 3.99 1.36
C SER A 72 -13.53 4.43 -0.10
N GLN A 73 -13.80 3.51 -1.04
CA GLN A 73 -14.00 3.87 -2.44
C GLN A 73 -15.24 4.76 -2.66
N PRO A 74 -16.44 4.42 -2.15
CA PRO A 74 -17.60 5.30 -2.25
C PRO A 74 -17.41 6.68 -1.60
N ALA A 75 -16.61 6.76 -0.51
CA ALA A 75 -16.29 8.03 0.13
C ALA A 75 -15.42 8.91 -0.80
N HIS A 76 -14.44 8.31 -1.46
CA HIS A 76 -13.60 9.01 -2.44
C HIS A 76 -14.42 9.47 -3.64
N ASP A 77 -15.26 8.60 -4.20
CA ASP A 77 -16.11 8.94 -5.34
C ASP A 77 -17.04 10.12 -5.01
N SER A 78 -17.70 10.08 -3.84
CA SER A 78 -18.55 11.18 -3.36
C SER A 78 -17.77 12.48 -3.13
N LEU A 79 -16.52 12.39 -2.64
CA LEU A 79 -15.66 13.55 -2.46
C LEU A 79 -15.30 14.15 -3.81
N MET A 80 -14.91 13.34 -4.78
CA MET A 80 -14.54 13.81 -6.13
C MET A 80 -15.76 14.37 -6.87
N ASP A 81 -16.94 13.75 -6.76
CA ASP A 81 -18.17 14.27 -7.35
C ASP A 81 -18.55 15.65 -6.80
N ARG A 82 -18.27 15.92 -5.52
CA ARG A 82 -18.64 17.18 -4.88
C ARG A 82 -17.57 18.26 -5.01
N TYR A 83 -16.29 17.90 -4.87
CA TYR A 83 -15.18 18.85 -4.75
C TYR A 83 -14.16 18.78 -5.88
N GLY A 84 -14.19 17.73 -6.73
CA GLY A 84 -13.26 17.49 -7.84
C GLY A 84 -13.66 18.18 -9.16
N GLY A 85 -14.35 19.33 -9.11
CA GLY A 85 -14.75 20.10 -10.31
C GLY A 85 -13.57 20.81 -11.00
N ASP A 86 -13.88 21.92 -11.73
CA ASP A 86 -12.89 22.68 -12.51
C ASP A 86 -11.85 23.45 -11.64
N GLY A 87 -11.99 23.45 -10.33
CA GLY A 87 -11.10 24.11 -9.37
C GLY A 87 -9.94 23.21 -8.89
N ASP A 88 -8.94 23.84 -8.30
CA ASP A 88 -7.87 23.11 -7.62
C ASP A 88 -8.42 22.36 -6.39
N LEU A 89 -8.18 21.05 -6.32
CA LEU A 89 -8.75 20.19 -5.27
C LEU A 89 -8.25 20.56 -3.86
N ALA A 90 -6.96 20.93 -3.72
CA ALA A 90 -6.42 21.33 -2.42
C ALA A 90 -7.05 22.63 -1.93
N VAL A 91 -7.19 23.63 -2.80
CA VAL A 91 -7.87 24.90 -2.47
C VAL A 91 -9.32 24.64 -2.09
N THR A 92 -10.03 23.86 -2.90
CA THR A 92 -11.46 23.55 -2.67
C THR A 92 -11.67 22.82 -1.32
N LEU A 93 -10.81 21.87 -0.98
CA LEU A 93 -10.92 21.13 0.28
C LEU A 93 -10.44 21.94 1.50
N ALA A 94 -9.46 22.84 1.33
CA ALA A 94 -9.03 23.73 2.41
C ALA A 94 -10.15 24.69 2.83
N ASP A 95 -10.93 25.19 1.86
CA ASP A 95 -12.03 26.15 2.06
C ASP A 95 -13.39 25.47 2.36
N ALA A 96 -13.48 24.14 2.24
CA ALA A 96 -14.73 23.40 2.42
C ALA A 96 -15.27 23.55 3.85
N GLU A 97 -16.60 23.62 4.00
CA GLU A 97 -17.22 23.50 5.33
C GLU A 97 -17.01 22.10 5.89
N ARG A 98 -16.35 21.99 7.06
CA ARG A 98 -15.91 20.70 7.62
C ARG A 98 -17.07 19.73 7.89
N SER A 99 -18.23 20.24 8.31
CA SER A 99 -19.41 19.40 8.54
C SER A 99 -19.91 18.77 7.24
N GLU A 100 -19.89 19.51 6.13
CA GLU A 100 -20.28 19.03 4.82
C GLU A 100 -19.26 18.02 4.24
N LEU A 101 -17.95 18.28 4.43
CA LEU A 101 -16.91 17.33 4.07
C LEU A 101 -17.05 16.03 4.85
N ALA A 102 -17.29 16.11 6.18
CA ALA A 102 -17.49 14.94 7.02
C ALA A 102 -18.73 14.11 6.58
N GLU A 103 -19.82 14.75 6.23
CA GLU A 103 -21.01 14.09 5.69
C GLU A 103 -20.71 13.39 4.36
N THR A 104 -20.02 14.08 3.45
CA THR A 104 -19.66 13.56 2.12
C THR A 104 -18.84 12.27 2.21
N ILE A 105 -17.90 12.19 3.14
CA ILE A 105 -17.01 11.02 3.31
C ILE A 105 -17.49 10.03 4.36
N SER A 106 -18.74 10.09 4.79
CA SER A 106 -19.27 9.33 5.93
C SER A 106 -19.12 7.81 5.79
N SER A 107 -19.15 7.28 4.58
CA SER A 107 -18.95 5.85 4.31
C SER A 107 -17.55 5.34 4.68
N ALA A 108 -16.53 6.20 4.71
CA ALA A 108 -15.16 5.81 5.05
C ALA A 108 -14.94 5.49 6.54
N GLY A 109 -15.93 5.69 7.42
CA GLY A 109 -15.75 5.58 8.88
C GLY A 109 -14.77 6.62 9.43
N LEU A 110 -14.80 6.90 10.72
CA LEU A 110 -13.96 7.95 11.35
C LEU A 110 -14.01 9.29 10.60
N TYR A 111 -15.10 9.57 9.92
CA TYR A 111 -15.24 10.66 8.96
C TYR A 111 -15.03 12.06 9.59
N ASN A 112 -15.36 12.26 10.85
CA ASN A 112 -15.08 13.51 11.57
C ASN A 112 -13.58 13.74 11.78
N GLN A 113 -12.81 12.66 12.02
CA GLN A 113 -11.37 12.74 12.15
C GLN A 113 -10.72 12.90 10.77
N LYS A 114 -11.16 12.10 9.80
CA LYS A 114 -10.63 12.14 8.43
C LYS A 114 -10.88 13.48 7.75
N SER A 115 -12.08 14.07 7.89
CA SER A 115 -12.38 15.40 7.34
C SER A 115 -11.45 16.47 7.91
N LYS A 116 -11.17 16.42 9.22
CA LYS A 116 -10.20 17.34 9.85
C LYS A 116 -8.79 17.16 9.27
N VAL A 117 -8.32 15.91 9.13
CA VAL A 117 -7.00 15.61 8.58
C VAL A 117 -6.92 16.09 7.13
N ILE A 118 -7.91 15.76 6.29
CA ILE A 118 -7.95 16.18 4.88
C ILE A 118 -7.88 17.70 4.75
N GLN A 119 -8.66 18.46 5.55
CA GLN A 119 -8.58 19.92 5.53
C GLN A 119 -7.20 20.45 5.94
N GLN A 120 -6.61 19.90 7.00
CA GLN A 120 -5.29 20.33 7.46
C GLN A 120 -4.20 20.07 6.42
N VAL A 121 -4.24 18.91 5.78
CA VAL A 121 -3.31 18.57 4.69
C VAL A 121 -3.55 19.46 3.47
N ALA A 122 -4.81 19.71 3.10
CA ALA A 122 -5.18 20.60 2.02
C ALA A 122 -4.66 22.04 2.25
N ALA A 123 -4.91 22.58 3.46
CA ALA A 123 -4.43 23.91 3.84
C ALA A 123 -2.90 24.01 3.79
N ARG A 124 -2.18 22.97 4.27
CA ARG A 124 -0.71 22.94 4.19
C ARG A 124 -0.21 22.88 2.75
N VAL A 125 -0.84 22.07 1.89
CA VAL A 125 -0.48 22.01 0.46
C VAL A 125 -0.68 23.37 -0.22
N VAL A 126 -1.78 24.07 0.07
CA VAL A 126 -2.03 25.42 -0.47
C VAL A 126 -0.99 26.43 0.05
N GLU A 127 -0.67 26.38 1.34
CA GLU A 127 0.29 27.30 1.98
C GLU A 127 1.71 27.11 1.44
N GLU A 128 2.18 25.85 1.31
CA GLU A 128 3.57 25.54 0.96
C GLU A 128 3.81 25.44 -0.56
N TYR A 129 2.82 24.95 -1.33
CA TYR A 129 2.94 24.68 -2.76
C TYR A 129 2.03 25.55 -3.64
N GLY A 130 0.98 26.12 -3.08
CA GLY A 130 0.02 26.97 -3.79
C GLY A 130 -1.09 26.22 -4.52
N SER A 131 -0.88 24.96 -4.93
CA SER A 131 -1.87 24.16 -5.66
C SER A 131 -1.61 22.65 -5.57
N SER A 132 -2.63 21.83 -5.88
CA SER A 132 -2.50 20.39 -6.06
C SER A 132 -1.48 20.03 -7.15
N GLU A 133 -1.46 20.78 -8.27
CA GLU A 133 -0.54 20.55 -9.39
C GLU A 133 0.92 20.75 -8.97
N ALA A 134 1.21 21.84 -8.24
CA ALA A 134 2.57 22.10 -7.75
C ALA A 134 3.02 21.03 -6.72
N PHE A 135 2.12 20.58 -5.86
CA PHE A 135 2.40 19.46 -4.95
C PHE A 135 2.62 18.14 -5.71
N ASP A 136 1.87 17.87 -6.77
CA ASP A 136 2.10 16.71 -7.62
C ASP A 136 3.48 16.75 -8.28
N GLY A 137 3.90 17.92 -8.76
CA GLY A 137 5.27 18.16 -9.25
C GLY A 137 6.32 17.83 -8.21
N PHE A 138 6.16 18.33 -6.97
CA PHE A 138 7.05 18.00 -5.84
C PHE A 138 7.14 16.49 -5.59
N VAL A 139 6.01 15.78 -5.54
CA VAL A 139 5.98 14.32 -5.32
C VAL A 139 6.70 13.55 -6.42
N ARG A 140 6.64 14.03 -7.66
CA ARG A 140 7.23 13.36 -8.82
C ARG A 140 8.70 13.69 -9.05
N GLU A 141 9.14 14.88 -8.74
CA GLU A 141 10.44 15.40 -9.18
C GLU A 141 11.49 15.34 -8.06
N GLU A 142 11.08 15.61 -6.81
CA GLU A 142 12.03 15.67 -5.70
C GLU A 142 12.50 14.28 -5.23
N PRO A 143 13.65 14.17 -4.55
CA PRO A 143 14.15 12.90 -4.02
C PRO A 143 13.11 12.18 -3.14
N PRO A 144 12.87 10.87 -3.33
CA PRO A 144 11.84 10.13 -2.57
C PRO A 144 11.97 10.28 -1.04
N ALA A 145 13.18 10.33 -0.51
CA ALA A 145 13.42 10.51 0.93
C ALA A 145 12.91 11.88 1.41
N GLU A 146 13.18 12.95 0.65
CA GLU A 146 12.73 14.30 0.97
C GLU A 146 11.20 14.41 0.92
N VAL A 147 10.58 13.86 -0.14
CA VAL A 147 9.11 13.80 -0.25
C VAL A 147 8.52 13.02 0.92
N ARG A 148 9.12 11.89 1.30
CA ARG A 148 8.68 11.09 2.44
C ARG A 148 8.74 11.87 3.74
N ASP A 149 9.84 12.55 4.01
CA ASP A 149 10.04 13.33 5.23
C ASP A 149 8.98 14.44 5.35
N VAL A 150 8.74 15.20 4.28
CA VAL A 150 7.70 16.24 4.24
C VAL A 150 6.30 15.64 4.46
N LEU A 151 5.99 14.50 3.83
CA LEU A 151 4.71 13.83 4.04
C LEU A 151 4.52 13.37 5.49
N LEU A 152 5.57 12.85 6.14
CA LEU A 152 5.53 12.40 7.53
C LEU A 152 5.34 13.55 8.55
N GLU A 153 5.71 14.77 8.19
CA GLU A 153 5.42 15.96 9.00
C GLU A 153 3.94 16.38 8.95
N MET A 154 3.18 15.92 7.96
CA MET A 154 1.75 16.24 7.83
C MET A 154 0.95 15.49 8.89
N HIS A 155 0.14 16.21 9.67
CA HIS A 155 -0.69 15.60 10.70
C HIS A 155 -1.64 14.53 10.12
N GLY A 156 -1.59 13.32 10.66
CA GLY A 156 -2.41 12.18 10.22
C GLY A 156 -1.85 11.41 9.02
N VAL A 157 -0.66 11.77 8.54
CA VAL A 157 0.09 11.02 7.53
C VAL A 157 1.15 10.19 8.22
N GLY A 158 1.00 8.87 8.19
CA GLY A 158 1.99 7.91 8.69
C GLY A 158 2.84 7.31 7.57
N THR A 159 3.82 6.47 7.95
CA THR A 159 4.78 5.85 7.03
C THR A 159 4.12 5.17 5.83
N LYS A 160 3.15 4.28 6.08
CA LYS A 160 2.39 3.60 5.01
C LYS A 160 1.70 4.58 4.06
N THR A 161 1.17 5.70 4.57
CA THR A 161 0.49 6.71 3.74
C THR A 161 1.49 7.45 2.86
N ALA A 162 2.62 7.88 3.41
CA ALA A 162 3.69 8.53 2.66
C ALA A 162 4.23 7.61 1.54
N ASP A 163 4.51 6.36 1.88
CA ASP A 163 5.03 5.38 0.93
C ASP A 163 4.00 5.07 -0.19
N CYS A 164 2.71 5.03 0.12
CA CYS A 164 1.66 4.89 -0.90
C CYS A 164 1.57 6.09 -1.86
N VAL A 165 1.76 7.33 -1.38
CA VAL A 165 1.80 8.51 -2.24
C VAL A 165 3.00 8.44 -3.18
N LEU A 166 4.19 8.12 -2.66
CA LEU A 166 5.40 7.93 -3.46
C LEU A 166 5.20 6.87 -4.54
N LEU A 167 4.58 5.75 -4.20
CA LEU A 167 4.36 4.64 -5.12
C LEU A 167 3.29 4.97 -6.16
N PHE A 168 2.09 5.35 -5.74
CA PHE A 168 0.92 5.42 -6.62
C PHE A 168 0.82 6.75 -7.40
N ALA A 169 1.32 7.83 -6.85
CA ALA A 169 1.38 9.13 -7.54
C ALA A 169 2.76 9.36 -8.15
N GLY A 170 3.81 9.25 -7.37
CA GLY A 170 5.19 9.47 -7.82
C GLY A 170 5.69 8.41 -8.80
N GLY A 171 5.12 7.20 -8.81
CA GLY A 171 5.63 6.07 -9.59
C GLY A 171 7.06 5.67 -9.22
N ARG A 172 7.44 5.90 -7.95
CA ARG A 172 8.82 5.71 -7.48
C ARG A 172 9.11 4.25 -7.23
N GLY A 173 10.05 3.70 -7.98
CA GLY A 173 10.65 2.40 -7.68
C GLY A 173 11.42 2.43 -6.36
N GLY A 174 11.62 1.24 -5.76
CA GLY A 174 12.36 1.11 -4.51
C GLY A 174 11.61 1.52 -3.25
N VAL A 175 10.30 1.78 -3.34
CA VAL A 175 9.41 2.05 -2.21
C VAL A 175 8.51 0.83 -1.98
N PHE A 176 8.60 0.25 -0.79
CA PHE A 176 7.78 -0.91 -0.40
C PHE A 176 6.88 -0.53 0.79
N PRO A 177 5.65 -0.03 0.54
CA PRO A 177 4.74 0.32 1.63
C PRO A 177 4.45 -0.88 2.53
N VAL A 178 4.53 -0.71 3.85
CA VAL A 178 4.28 -1.79 4.81
C VAL A 178 2.97 -1.54 5.55
N ASP A 179 1.96 -2.32 5.23
CA ASP A 179 0.69 -2.38 5.97
C ASP A 179 0.67 -3.57 6.94
N THR A 180 -0.45 -3.80 7.59
CA THR A 180 -0.61 -4.91 8.52
C THR A 180 -0.50 -6.29 7.87
N HIS A 181 -0.78 -6.43 6.55
CA HIS A 181 -0.58 -7.68 5.83
C HIS A 181 0.90 -7.91 5.55
N VAL A 182 1.58 -6.95 4.95
CA VAL A 182 3.02 -7.01 4.66
C VAL A 182 3.81 -7.27 5.94
N HIS A 183 3.58 -6.47 6.99
CA HIS A 183 4.23 -6.60 8.29
C HIS A 183 4.09 -8.02 8.87
N ARG A 184 2.89 -8.56 8.90
CA ARG A 184 2.62 -9.91 9.42
C ARG A 184 3.29 -10.99 8.59
N ILE A 185 3.16 -10.91 7.25
CA ILE A 185 3.54 -11.97 6.33
C ILE A 185 5.05 -12.15 6.30
N TYR A 186 5.82 -11.07 6.11
CA TYR A 186 7.27 -11.19 6.01
C TYR A 186 7.94 -11.56 7.34
N ARG A 187 7.33 -11.23 8.48
CA ARG A 187 7.74 -11.72 9.79
C ARG A 187 7.42 -13.22 9.97
N ARG A 188 6.23 -13.67 9.55
CA ARG A 188 5.86 -15.09 9.53
C ARG A 188 6.75 -15.93 8.62
N MET A 189 7.14 -15.37 7.50
CA MET A 189 8.06 -16.03 6.58
C MET A 189 9.50 -16.09 7.11
N GLY A 190 9.85 -15.38 8.20
CA GLY A 190 11.21 -15.27 8.71
C GLY A 190 12.14 -14.48 7.79
N ILE A 191 11.60 -13.66 6.89
CA ILE A 191 12.35 -12.74 6.03
C ILE A 191 12.72 -11.49 6.82
N ALA A 192 11.79 -10.96 7.58
CA ALA A 192 12.08 -9.93 8.57
C ALA A 192 12.15 -10.54 9.98
N PRO A 193 12.92 -9.95 10.92
CA PRO A 193 12.93 -10.39 12.32
C PRO A 193 11.52 -10.48 12.91
N PRO A 194 11.26 -11.45 13.80
CA PRO A 194 9.92 -11.65 14.36
C PRO A 194 9.41 -10.47 15.19
N ASP A 195 10.31 -9.67 15.76
CA ASP A 195 10.03 -8.45 16.53
C ASP A 195 10.17 -7.15 15.74
N ALA A 196 10.46 -7.22 14.43
CA ALA A 196 10.59 -6.04 13.57
C ALA A 196 9.31 -5.21 13.57
N ASP A 197 9.44 -3.90 13.71
CA ASP A 197 8.37 -2.96 13.46
C ASP A 197 8.14 -2.73 11.95
N HIS A 198 7.19 -1.88 11.59
CA HIS A 198 6.87 -1.62 10.18
C HIS A 198 8.03 -1.01 9.42
N GLU A 199 8.82 -0.16 10.07
CA GLU A 199 9.97 0.49 9.43
C GLU A 199 11.11 -0.50 9.19
N ALA A 200 11.41 -1.34 10.16
CA ALA A 200 12.41 -2.39 10.02
C ALA A 200 12.03 -3.41 8.93
N VAL A 201 10.75 -3.78 8.82
CA VAL A 201 10.26 -4.63 7.71
C VAL A 201 10.43 -3.91 6.38
N ARG A 202 10.11 -2.61 6.28
CA ARG A 202 10.30 -1.81 5.06
C ARG A 202 11.75 -1.80 4.62
N GLU A 203 12.68 -1.51 5.54
CA GLU A 203 14.12 -1.47 5.23
C GLU A 203 14.65 -2.81 4.71
N VAL A 204 14.17 -3.93 5.26
CA VAL A 204 14.52 -5.27 4.76
C VAL A 204 14.02 -5.43 3.33
N LEU A 205 12.75 -5.12 3.06
CA LEU A 205 12.14 -5.33 1.76
C LEU A 205 12.72 -4.42 0.67
N GLU A 206 12.95 -3.15 0.97
CA GLU A 206 13.56 -2.20 0.03
C GLU A 206 15.03 -2.54 -0.29
N ARG A 207 15.73 -3.19 0.63
CA ARG A 207 17.09 -3.68 0.40
C ARG A 207 17.14 -4.97 -0.42
N GLU A 208 16.17 -5.86 -0.23
CA GLU A 208 16.21 -7.23 -0.75
C GLU A 208 15.35 -7.44 -2.00
N VAL A 209 14.42 -6.54 -2.27
CA VAL A 209 13.55 -6.61 -3.46
C VAL A 209 14.00 -5.55 -4.47
N PRO A 210 14.21 -5.90 -5.75
CA PRO A 210 14.52 -4.93 -6.79
C PRO A 210 13.50 -3.78 -6.84
N ALA A 211 14.00 -2.58 -7.07
CA ALA A 211 13.21 -1.34 -6.98
C ALA A 211 11.92 -1.37 -7.82
N GLU A 212 11.99 -1.95 -9.02
CA GLU A 212 10.87 -2.09 -9.94
C GLU A 212 9.82 -3.11 -9.50
N LYS A 213 10.17 -4.03 -8.59
CA LYS A 213 9.27 -5.06 -8.04
C LYS A 213 8.58 -4.63 -6.73
N CYS A 214 9.09 -3.62 -6.03
CA CYS A 214 8.60 -3.21 -4.70
C CYS A 214 7.10 -2.89 -4.70
N GLY A 215 6.65 -2.11 -5.67
CA GLY A 215 5.25 -1.70 -5.75
C GLY A 215 4.30 -2.88 -5.96
N PHE A 216 4.63 -3.76 -6.90
CA PHE A 216 3.87 -5.00 -7.10
C PHE A 216 3.92 -5.88 -5.84
N GLY A 217 5.10 -6.04 -5.23
CA GLY A 217 5.28 -6.81 -4.01
C GLY A 217 4.34 -6.36 -2.88
N HIS A 218 4.17 -5.04 -2.69
CA HIS A 218 3.22 -4.51 -1.71
C HIS A 218 1.79 -4.99 -1.96
N THR A 219 1.24 -4.75 -3.15
CA THR A 219 -0.17 -5.07 -3.44
C THR A 219 -0.43 -6.56 -3.56
N ALA A 220 0.47 -7.30 -4.17
CA ALA A 220 0.37 -8.76 -4.30
C ALA A 220 0.46 -9.44 -2.91
N THR A 221 1.30 -8.93 -2.01
CA THR A 221 1.36 -9.43 -0.62
C THR A 221 0.06 -9.18 0.14
N ILE A 222 -0.61 -8.05 -0.07
CA ILE A 222 -1.94 -7.80 0.54
C ILE A 222 -2.95 -8.84 0.05
N GLN A 223 -2.99 -9.11 -1.26
CA GLN A 223 -3.89 -10.08 -1.84
C GLN A 223 -3.60 -11.50 -1.32
N PHE A 224 -2.34 -11.90 -1.32
CA PHE A 224 -1.89 -13.17 -0.71
C PHE A 224 -2.31 -13.28 0.77
N GLY A 225 -2.21 -12.18 1.52
CA GLY A 225 -2.61 -12.11 2.92
C GLY A 225 -4.11 -12.28 3.14
N ARG A 226 -4.93 -11.87 2.16
CA ARG A 226 -6.39 -12.06 2.18
C ARG A 226 -6.80 -13.49 1.84
N GLU A 227 -6.10 -14.13 0.94
CA GLU A 227 -6.41 -15.47 0.43
C GLU A 227 -5.80 -16.58 1.27
N PHE A 228 -4.52 -16.50 1.60
CA PHE A 228 -3.75 -17.59 2.20
C PHE A 228 -3.26 -17.27 3.60
N CYS A 229 -2.58 -16.15 3.80
CA CYS A 229 -1.93 -15.83 5.07
C CYS A 229 -2.77 -14.88 5.92
N THR A 230 -3.97 -15.30 6.30
CA THR A 230 -4.85 -14.51 7.17
C THR A 230 -4.29 -14.40 8.59
N ALA A 231 -4.73 -13.39 9.35
CA ALA A 231 -4.18 -13.11 10.67
C ALA A 231 -4.41 -14.26 11.66
N ARG A 232 -5.63 -14.81 11.69
CA ARG A 232 -6.07 -15.79 12.70
C ARG A 232 -6.06 -17.23 12.21
N LYS A 233 -6.25 -17.45 10.92
CA LYS A 233 -6.37 -18.78 10.34
C LYS A 233 -5.70 -18.83 8.97
N PRO A 234 -4.34 -18.79 8.90
CA PRO A 234 -3.63 -18.96 7.64
C PRO A 234 -3.89 -20.36 7.07
N ALA A 235 -3.85 -20.50 5.74
CA ALA A 235 -4.12 -21.77 5.06
C ALA A 235 -3.22 -22.92 5.54
N CYS A 236 -1.96 -22.62 5.81
CA CYS A 236 -0.99 -23.60 6.31
C CYS A 236 -1.29 -24.15 7.72
N LEU A 237 -2.24 -23.54 8.46
CA LEU A 237 -2.64 -24.04 9.78
C LEU A 237 -3.41 -25.36 9.68
N ASP A 238 -4.30 -25.48 8.69
CA ASP A 238 -5.08 -26.70 8.47
C ASP A 238 -4.36 -27.68 7.54
N ASP A 239 -3.63 -27.18 6.55
CA ASP A 239 -2.88 -27.96 5.56
C ASP A 239 -1.62 -27.18 5.15
N PRO A 240 -0.43 -27.59 5.62
CA PRO A 240 0.83 -26.91 5.27
C PRO A 240 1.07 -26.80 3.76
N ASP A 241 0.63 -27.77 2.97
CA ASP A 241 0.83 -27.80 1.52
C ASP A 241 -0.19 -26.91 0.75
N ALA A 242 -1.23 -26.42 1.41
CA ALA A 242 -2.22 -25.52 0.80
C ALA A 242 -1.68 -24.11 0.54
N CYS A 243 -0.56 -23.72 1.16
CA CYS A 243 0.05 -22.42 0.99
C CYS A 243 1.08 -22.44 -0.15
N PRO A 244 0.94 -21.60 -1.19
CA PRO A 244 1.91 -21.57 -2.31
C PRO A 244 3.32 -21.11 -1.92
N MET A 245 3.53 -20.67 -0.67
CA MET A 245 4.81 -20.25 -0.12
C MET A 245 5.33 -21.20 0.96
N ALA A 246 4.79 -22.43 1.08
CA ALA A 246 5.10 -23.35 2.16
C ALA A 246 6.61 -23.68 2.25
N ASP A 247 7.27 -23.87 1.13
CA ASP A 247 8.68 -24.23 1.02
C ASP A 247 9.67 -23.06 1.27
N VAL A 248 9.19 -21.82 1.27
CA VAL A 248 9.98 -20.61 1.50
C VAL A 248 9.58 -19.86 2.77
N CYS A 249 8.70 -20.45 3.60
CA CYS A 249 8.12 -19.81 4.78
C CYS A 249 8.52 -20.57 6.05
N ASP A 250 9.11 -19.87 7.04
CA ASP A 250 9.47 -20.45 8.34
C ASP A 250 8.25 -20.64 9.26
N GLN A 251 7.08 -20.16 8.88
CA GLN A 251 5.80 -20.27 9.61
C GLN A 251 5.87 -19.73 11.06
N VAL A 252 6.70 -18.70 11.30
CA VAL A 252 6.92 -18.14 12.64
C VAL A 252 5.59 -17.73 13.28
N GLY A 253 5.30 -18.30 14.46
CA GLY A 253 4.05 -18.08 15.20
C GLY A 253 2.83 -18.83 14.63
N VAL A 254 3.02 -19.82 13.76
CA VAL A 254 1.94 -20.69 13.26
C VAL A 254 2.26 -22.13 13.64
N TYR A 255 1.37 -22.78 14.39
CA TYR A 255 1.56 -24.12 14.95
C TYR A 255 0.46 -25.07 14.48
N PRO A 256 0.62 -25.72 13.31
CA PRO A 256 -0.40 -26.62 12.75
C PRO A 256 -0.77 -27.78 13.68
N GLU A 257 0.19 -28.27 14.47
CA GLU A 257 -0.03 -29.40 15.39
C GLU A 257 -1.00 -29.06 16.54
N THR A 258 -1.00 -27.82 17.01
CA THR A 258 -1.88 -27.35 18.10
C THR A 258 -3.07 -26.54 17.60
N GLY A 259 -3.06 -26.10 16.35
CA GLY A 259 -4.03 -25.17 15.80
C GLY A 259 -3.87 -23.73 16.31
N GLU A 260 -2.72 -23.41 16.91
CA GLU A 260 -2.46 -22.10 17.50
C GLU A 260 -1.79 -21.16 16.51
N VAL A 261 -2.15 -19.87 16.60
CA VAL A 261 -1.52 -18.77 15.84
C VAL A 261 -1.28 -17.62 16.79
N VAL A 262 0.00 -17.23 16.93
CA VAL A 262 0.42 -16.08 17.74
C VAL A 262 1.07 -15.01 16.87
N ASP A 263 1.30 -13.81 17.42
CA ASP A 263 2.14 -12.82 16.75
C ASP A 263 3.58 -13.37 16.64
N PRO A 264 4.30 -13.17 15.53
CA PRO A 264 5.67 -13.63 15.40
C PRO A 264 6.60 -13.19 16.54
N SER A 265 6.37 -12.02 17.16
CA SER A 265 7.16 -11.58 18.32
C SER A 265 6.94 -12.39 19.58
N ASP A 266 5.83 -13.14 19.64
CA ASP A 266 5.46 -13.99 20.79
C ASP A 266 5.75 -15.47 20.50
N ALA A 267 6.37 -15.79 19.34
CA ALA A 267 6.72 -17.14 18.97
C ALA A 267 7.93 -17.64 19.78
N GLU A 268 7.86 -18.90 20.24
CA GLU A 268 8.96 -19.58 20.97
C GLU A 268 9.97 -20.24 20.02
#